data_f5fab371f1fdf653bd957f94485b564b
#
_entry.id   f5fab371f1fdf653bd957f94485b564b
#
_cell.length_a   1.000
_cell.length_b   1.000
_cell.length_c   1.000
_cell.angle_alpha   90.00
_cell.angle_beta   90.00
_cell.angle_gamma   90.00
#
_symmetry.space_group_name_H-M   'P 1'
#
loop_
_entity.id
_entity.type
_entity.pdbx_description
1 polymer ?
#
loop_
_entity_poly.entity_id
_entity_poly.type
_entity_poly.pdbx_seq_one_letter_code
_entity_poly.pdbx_strand_id
1 'polypeptide(L)'
;VGLGRMYSDKNFIGVDIKGARMWTGATEALKDGMTNVAFLRTNIEIIDRFFAPGEVSEIWLTFSDPQMKKATKRLTSTYFMERYRKFLKPDGLIHLKTDSNFMFTYTRYMVEENKLPVEFMTEDLYHSGLVDDILGIRTYYEQQWLDRGLNIKYMKFRLPQEKELHEPDVEIKLDEYRSYNRSKRSGLKTSK
;
A
#
# COMPACT_ATOMS: atom_id res chain seq x y z
N VAL A 1 8.53 6.31 9.15
CA VAL A 1 9.24 7.36 9.90
C VAL A 1 8.32 8.57 10.08
N GLY A 2 7.83 9.22 9.03
CA GLY A 2 6.98 10.43 9.14
C GLY A 2 5.79 10.26 10.10
N LEU A 3 5.01 9.18 9.96
CA LEU A 3 3.90 8.91 10.89
C LEU A 3 4.38 8.69 12.33
N GLY A 4 5.52 8.02 12.52
CA GLY A 4 6.07 7.81 13.86
C GLY A 4 6.50 9.11 14.57
N ARG A 5 6.90 10.13 13.80
CA ARG A 5 7.18 11.47 14.36
C ARG A 5 5.90 12.20 14.79
N MET A 6 4.80 11.98 14.06
CA MET A 6 3.52 12.64 14.36
C MET A 6 2.79 12.01 15.55
N TYR A 7 2.97 10.72 15.75
CA TYR A 7 2.24 9.94 16.75
C TYR A 7 3.20 9.17 17.66
N SER A 8 3.62 9.80 18.74
CA SER A 8 4.53 9.19 19.71
C SER A 8 3.89 8.07 20.54
N ASP A 9 2.57 8.03 20.58
CA ASP A 9 1.75 7.05 21.30
C ASP A 9 1.39 5.80 20.47
N LYS A 10 1.81 5.76 19.20
CA LYS A 10 1.56 4.64 18.28
C LYS A 10 2.87 4.03 17.78
N ASN A 11 2.86 2.73 17.58
CA ASN A 11 3.96 1.99 16.97
C ASN A 11 3.76 1.82 15.46
N PHE A 12 4.83 1.95 14.70
CA PHE A 12 4.83 1.82 13.24
C PHE A 12 5.86 0.79 12.79
N ILE A 13 5.44 -0.14 11.96
CA ILE A 13 6.32 -1.16 11.39
C ILE A 13 6.33 -1.02 9.87
N GLY A 14 7.49 -0.66 9.33
CA GLY A 14 7.74 -0.66 7.89
C GLY A 14 8.06 -2.07 7.40
N VAL A 15 7.32 -2.56 6.40
CA VAL A 15 7.49 -3.91 5.85
C VAL A 15 7.90 -3.83 4.38
N ASP A 16 9.02 -4.42 4.01
CA ASP A 16 9.46 -4.59 2.61
C ASP A 16 10.37 -5.83 2.50
N ILE A 17 10.49 -6.39 1.32
CA ILE A 17 11.48 -7.41 0.99
C ILE A 17 12.84 -6.79 0.62
N LYS A 18 12.86 -5.53 0.22
CA LYS A 18 14.07 -4.82 -0.26
C LYS A 18 14.77 -4.07 0.86
N GLY A 19 15.84 -4.67 1.39
CA GLY A 19 16.61 -4.12 2.50
C GLY A 19 17.15 -2.70 2.29
N ALA A 20 17.56 -2.31 1.08
CA ALA A 20 18.11 -0.98 0.83
C ALA A 20 17.14 0.17 1.13
N ARG A 21 15.85 -0.01 0.86
CA ARG A 21 14.82 1.00 1.18
C ARG A 21 14.60 1.09 2.68
N MET A 22 14.56 -0.05 3.35
CA MET A 22 14.37 -0.13 4.79
C MET A 22 15.56 0.47 5.54
N TRP A 23 16.78 0.27 5.04
CA TRP A 23 17.99 0.82 5.63
C TRP A 23 17.93 2.35 5.76
N THR A 24 17.47 3.04 4.73
CA THR A 24 17.31 4.51 4.77
C THR A 24 16.38 4.94 5.89
N GLY A 25 15.18 4.33 5.97
CA GLY A 25 14.21 4.65 7.01
C GLY A 25 14.69 4.25 8.41
N ALA A 26 15.35 3.11 8.55
CA ALA A 26 15.91 2.66 9.82
C ALA A 26 17.04 3.58 10.32
N THR A 27 17.93 4.00 9.42
CA THR A 27 19.01 4.96 9.75
C THR A 27 18.44 6.30 10.20
N GLU A 28 17.39 6.79 9.53
CA GLU A 28 16.71 8.01 9.88
C GLU A 28 16.04 7.91 11.26
N ALA A 29 15.29 6.83 11.51
CA ALA A 29 14.64 6.58 12.80
C ALA A 29 15.65 6.48 13.96
N LEU A 30 16.80 5.81 13.73
CA LEU A 30 17.86 5.70 14.73
C LEU A 30 18.52 7.06 15.03
N LYS A 31 18.80 7.86 14.00
CA LYS A 31 19.37 9.21 14.18
C LYS A 31 18.45 10.12 15.00
N ASP A 32 17.15 9.97 14.81
CA ASP A 32 16.14 10.76 15.51
C ASP A 32 15.78 10.18 16.90
N GLY A 33 16.42 9.09 17.31
CA GLY A 33 16.15 8.42 18.59
C GLY A 33 14.74 7.86 18.71
N MET A 34 14.09 7.52 17.59
CA MET A 34 12.71 7.04 17.60
C MET A 34 12.61 5.63 18.19
N THR A 35 11.74 5.45 19.17
CA THR A 35 11.50 4.15 19.85
C THR A 35 10.22 3.46 19.36
N ASN A 36 9.40 4.17 18.60
CA ASN A 36 8.08 3.73 18.12
C ASN A 36 8.07 3.35 16.63
N VAL A 37 9.24 3.22 15.99
CA VAL A 37 9.38 2.82 14.58
C VAL A 37 10.30 1.63 14.47
N ALA A 38 9.84 0.57 13.80
CA ALA A 38 10.61 -0.63 13.52
C ALA A 38 10.48 -1.03 12.04
N PHE A 39 11.37 -1.93 11.59
CA PHE A 39 11.37 -2.42 10.22
C PHE A 39 11.46 -3.94 10.19
N LEU A 40 10.58 -4.56 9.40
CA LEU A 40 10.50 -5.99 9.21
C LEU A 40 10.81 -6.35 7.75
N ARG A 41 11.99 -6.93 7.51
CA ARG A 41 12.34 -7.45 6.18
C ARG A 41 11.81 -8.87 6.01
N THR A 42 10.73 -9.01 5.24
CA THR A 42 10.12 -10.32 4.99
C THR A 42 9.39 -10.36 3.65
N ASN A 43 9.07 -11.59 3.21
CA ASN A 43 8.11 -11.77 2.13
C ASN A 43 6.70 -11.49 2.66
N ILE A 44 5.97 -10.61 2.01
CA ILE A 44 4.61 -10.22 2.41
C ILE A 44 3.63 -11.40 2.45
N GLU A 45 3.88 -12.47 1.71
CA GLU A 45 3.05 -13.66 1.69
C GLU A 45 3.00 -14.42 3.03
N ILE A 46 3.96 -14.15 3.93
CA ILE A 46 4.02 -14.77 5.26
C ILE A 46 3.86 -13.77 6.39
N ILE A 47 3.33 -12.58 6.10
CA ILE A 47 3.21 -11.48 7.08
C ILE A 47 2.39 -11.87 8.31
N ASP A 48 1.41 -12.75 8.14
CA ASP A 48 0.55 -13.26 9.21
C ASP A 48 1.28 -14.12 10.26
N ARG A 49 2.56 -14.46 10.03
CA ARG A 49 3.40 -15.18 11.00
C ARG A 49 4.11 -14.27 12.00
N PHE A 50 4.04 -12.98 11.80
CA PHE A 50 4.81 -11.99 12.58
C PHE A 50 3.96 -11.19 13.56
N PHE A 51 2.64 -11.33 13.49
CA PHE A 51 1.71 -10.58 14.32
C PHE A 51 0.69 -11.51 14.98
N ALA A 52 0.34 -11.19 16.23
CA ALA A 52 -0.74 -11.85 16.94
C ALA A 52 -2.13 -11.38 16.43
N PRO A 53 -3.19 -12.17 16.63
CA PRO A 53 -4.55 -11.75 16.30
C PRO A 53 -4.93 -10.41 16.95
N GLY A 54 -5.43 -9.47 16.15
CA GLY A 54 -5.86 -8.15 16.62
C GLY A 54 -4.73 -7.20 17.03
N GLU A 55 -3.47 -7.52 16.72
CA GLU A 55 -2.31 -6.70 17.10
C GLU A 55 -2.19 -5.44 16.24
N VAL A 56 -2.61 -5.48 14.98
CA VAL A 56 -2.51 -4.37 14.04
C VAL A 56 -3.85 -3.64 13.92
N SER A 57 -3.84 -2.32 14.04
CA SER A 57 -5.05 -1.50 13.89
C SER A 57 -5.24 -0.95 12.48
N GLU A 58 -4.17 -0.67 11.76
CA GLU A 58 -4.20 -0.06 10.43
C GLU A 58 -3.11 -0.65 9.54
N ILE A 59 -3.42 -0.84 8.27
CA ILE A 59 -2.47 -1.27 7.23
C ILE A 59 -2.40 -0.19 6.15
N TRP A 60 -1.19 0.26 5.86
CA TRP A 60 -0.90 1.24 4.82
C TRP A 60 -0.22 0.58 3.62
N LEU A 61 -0.92 0.49 2.51
CA LEU A 61 -0.42 -0.01 1.23
C LEU A 61 0.00 1.18 0.36
N THR A 62 1.30 1.48 0.36
CA THR A 62 1.84 2.67 -0.31
C THR A 62 2.70 2.29 -1.51
N PHE A 63 2.28 2.67 -2.71
CA PHE A 63 3.02 2.50 -3.97
C PHE A 63 3.52 1.08 -4.25
N SER A 64 2.76 0.08 -3.80
CA SER A 64 3.03 -1.33 -4.07
C SER A 64 2.87 -1.67 -5.55
N ASP A 65 3.52 -2.76 -5.98
CA ASP A 65 3.38 -3.25 -7.37
C ASP A 65 1.92 -3.69 -7.60
N PRO A 66 1.23 -3.18 -8.62
CA PRO A 66 -0.17 -3.50 -8.89
C PRO A 66 -0.42 -4.96 -9.27
N GLN A 67 0.63 -5.75 -9.58
CA GLN A 67 0.52 -7.17 -9.91
C GLN A 67 -0.58 -7.46 -10.95
N MET A 68 -0.55 -6.71 -12.05
CA MET A 68 -1.62 -6.67 -13.06
C MET A 68 -2.01 -8.05 -13.61
N LYS A 69 -1.07 -9.00 -13.67
CA LYS A 69 -1.28 -10.35 -14.23
C LYS A 69 -1.63 -11.43 -13.19
N LYS A 70 -1.48 -11.13 -11.88
CA LYS A 70 -1.62 -12.14 -10.81
C LYS A 70 -2.40 -11.57 -9.64
N ALA A 71 -3.71 -11.81 -9.60
CA ALA A 71 -4.59 -11.32 -8.54
C ALA A 71 -4.10 -11.77 -7.14
N THR A 72 -3.73 -13.03 -6.95
CA THR A 72 -3.24 -13.57 -5.67
C THR A 72 -1.92 -12.93 -5.16
N LYS A 73 -1.24 -12.16 -6.01
CA LYS A 73 -0.04 -11.41 -5.61
C LYS A 73 -0.33 -9.93 -5.33
N ARG A 74 -1.53 -9.47 -5.60
CA ARG A 74 -1.96 -8.08 -5.44
C ARG A 74 -2.33 -7.83 -3.99
N LEU A 75 -1.71 -6.84 -3.36
CA LEU A 75 -1.86 -6.59 -1.92
C LEU A 75 -3.27 -6.16 -1.48
N THR A 76 -4.13 -5.77 -2.41
CA THR A 76 -5.55 -5.47 -2.16
C THR A 76 -6.51 -6.59 -2.62
N SER A 77 -6.01 -7.77 -3.01
CA SER A 77 -6.85 -8.91 -3.37
C SER A 77 -7.54 -9.54 -2.15
N THR A 78 -8.61 -10.26 -2.38
CA THR A 78 -9.30 -11.04 -1.32
C THR A 78 -8.35 -12.02 -0.65
N TYR A 79 -7.41 -12.61 -1.40
CA TYR A 79 -6.34 -13.46 -0.85
C TYR A 79 -5.53 -12.75 0.25
N PHE A 80 -5.18 -11.47 0.05
CA PHE A 80 -4.47 -10.69 1.07
C PHE A 80 -5.41 -10.16 2.14
N MET A 81 -6.66 -9.81 1.83
CA MET A 81 -7.66 -9.42 2.83
C MET A 81 -7.87 -10.54 3.86
N GLU A 82 -8.01 -11.79 3.42
CA GLU A 82 -8.11 -12.96 4.31
C GLU A 82 -6.85 -13.14 5.18
N ARG A 83 -5.69 -12.81 4.65
CA ARG A 83 -4.44 -12.85 5.39
C ARG A 83 -4.35 -11.74 6.44
N TYR A 84 -4.78 -10.52 6.08
CA TYR A 84 -4.78 -9.38 7.00
C TYR A 84 -5.75 -9.57 8.17
N ARG A 85 -6.90 -10.21 7.96
CA ARG A 85 -7.85 -10.54 9.02
C ARG A 85 -7.25 -11.31 10.18
N LYS A 86 -6.23 -12.12 9.93
CA LYS A 86 -5.59 -12.93 10.96
C LYS A 86 -4.92 -12.11 12.06
N PHE A 87 -4.53 -10.87 11.76
CA PHE A 87 -3.79 -10.01 12.70
C PHE A 87 -4.34 -8.58 12.80
N LEU A 88 -5.18 -8.16 11.88
CA LEU A 88 -5.84 -6.86 11.92
C LEU A 88 -6.95 -6.90 12.99
N LYS A 89 -7.13 -5.80 13.73
CA LYS A 89 -8.26 -5.63 14.64
C LYS A 89 -9.59 -5.78 13.88
N PRO A 90 -10.67 -6.23 14.55
CA PRO A 90 -12.00 -6.18 13.95
C PRO A 90 -12.30 -4.78 13.40
N ASP A 91 -12.82 -4.70 12.19
CA ASP A 91 -13.08 -3.44 11.48
C ASP A 91 -11.85 -2.52 11.33
N GLY A 92 -10.66 -3.10 11.36
CA GLY A 92 -9.42 -2.38 11.17
C GLY A 92 -9.33 -1.71 9.79
N LEU A 93 -8.55 -0.65 9.71
CA LEU A 93 -8.46 0.20 8.54
C LEU A 93 -7.40 -0.28 7.55
N ILE A 94 -7.74 -0.22 6.28
CA ILE A 94 -6.80 -0.40 5.17
C ILE A 94 -6.75 0.88 4.35
N HIS A 95 -5.54 1.37 4.16
CA HIS A 95 -5.23 2.56 3.38
C HIS A 95 -4.49 2.14 2.10
N LEU A 96 -4.99 2.54 0.96
CA LEU A 96 -4.30 2.42 -0.32
C LEU A 96 -3.90 3.80 -0.82
N LYS A 97 -2.60 4.05 -1.01
CA LYS A 97 -2.08 5.24 -1.66
C LYS A 97 -1.24 4.80 -2.87
N THR A 98 -1.63 5.17 -4.08
CA THR A 98 -1.06 4.61 -5.31
C THR A 98 -1.09 5.58 -6.49
N ASP A 99 -0.09 5.48 -7.35
CA ASP A 99 -0.06 6.08 -8.69
C ASP A 99 -0.85 5.24 -9.72
N SER A 100 -1.04 3.95 -9.45
CA SER A 100 -1.60 2.98 -10.38
C SER A 100 -3.11 3.12 -10.55
N ASN A 101 -3.56 3.44 -11.78
CA ASN A 101 -4.97 3.39 -12.12
C ASN A 101 -5.53 1.97 -12.01
N PHE A 102 -4.75 0.99 -12.46
CA PHE A 102 -5.14 -0.41 -12.40
C PHE A 102 -5.39 -0.86 -10.96
N MET A 103 -4.45 -0.60 -10.05
CA MET A 103 -4.57 -1.04 -8.66
C MET A 103 -5.72 -0.34 -7.94
N PHE A 104 -5.91 0.95 -8.17
CA PHE A 104 -7.01 1.70 -7.61
C PHE A 104 -8.37 1.20 -8.11
N THR A 105 -8.52 1.03 -9.42
CA THR A 105 -9.76 0.54 -10.05
C THR A 105 -10.09 -0.88 -9.57
N TYR A 106 -9.10 -1.76 -9.52
CA TYR A 106 -9.29 -3.11 -8.98
C TYR A 106 -9.75 -3.07 -7.51
N THR A 107 -9.09 -2.26 -6.68
CA THR A 107 -9.46 -2.16 -5.26
C THR A 107 -10.87 -1.61 -5.09
N ARG A 108 -11.28 -0.65 -5.94
CA ARG A 108 -12.66 -0.14 -5.95
C ARG A 108 -13.66 -1.27 -6.24
N TYR A 109 -13.46 -2.05 -7.29
CA TYR A 109 -14.34 -3.19 -7.59
C TYR A 109 -14.34 -4.25 -6.49
N MET A 110 -13.19 -4.55 -5.91
CA MET A 110 -13.09 -5.49 -4.79
C MET A 110 -13.89 -5.01 -3.57
N VAL A 111 -13.80 -3.74 -3.25
CA VAL A 111 -14.55 -3.11 -2.14
C VAL A 111 -16.05 -3.06 -2.44
N GLU A 112 -16.45 -2.71 -3.66
CA GLU A 112 -17.84 -2.64 -4.11
C GLU A 112 -18.49 -4.04 -4.13
N GLU A 113 -17.84 -5.04 -4.74
CA GLU A 113 -18.30 -6.43 -4.81
C GLU A 113 -18.58 -6.99 -3.40
N ASN A 114 -17.67 -6.70 -2.49
CA ASN A 114 -17.75 -7.17 -1.12
C ASN A 114 -18.51 -6.20 -0.19
N LYS A 115 -19.04 -5.09 -0.69
CA LYS A 115 -19.75 -4.06 0.10
C LYS A 115 -18.97 -3.70 1.37
N LEU A 116 -17.66 -3.50 1.25
CA LEU A 116 -16.84 -3.09 2.38
C LEU A 116 -17.07 -1.61 2.71
N PRO A 117 -17.10 -1.22 4.00
CA PRO A 117 -17.29 0.18 4.37
C PRO A 117 -16.13 1.04 3.90
N VAL A 118 -16.40 1.96 2.98
CA VAL A 118 -15.42 2.96 2.48
C VAL A 118 -15.61 4.23 3.28
N GLU A 119 -14.53 4.70 3.94
CA GLU A 119 -14.54 5.98 4.65
C GLU A 119 -14.16 7.13 3.70
N PHE A 120 -13.26 6.85 2.74
CA PHE A 120 -12.80 7.84 1.80
C PHE A 120 -12.24 7.21 0.52
N MET A 121 -12.49 7.86 -0.62
CA MET A 121 -11.95 7.45 -1.92
C MET A 121 -11.81 8.65 -2.85
N THR A 122 -10.63 8.78 -3.49
CA THR A 122 -10.37 9.80 -4.51
C THR A 122 -9.38 9.31 -5.57
N GLU A 123 -9.62 9.71 -6.81
CA GLU A 123 -8.69 9.46 -7.94
C GLU A 123 -7.60 10.53 -8.05
N ASP A 124 -7.75 11.63 -7.32
CA ASP A 124 -6.77 12.73 -7.27
C ASP A 124 -6.68 13.31 -5.86
N LEU A 125 -5.76 12.75 -5.08
CA LEU A 125 -5.60 13.10 -3.67
C LEU A 125 -5.28 14.58 -3.48
N TYR A 126 -4.34 15.11 -4.26
CA TYR A 126 -3.81 16.46 -4.03
C TYR A 126 -4.74 17.58 -4.49
N HIS A 127 -5.70 17.30 -5.35
CA HIS A 127 -6.75 18.24 -5.75
C HIS A 127 -8.10 17.97 -5.07
N SER A 128 -8.16 16.99 -4.17
CA SER A 128 -9.39 16.62 -3.44
C SER A 128 -9.82 17.63 -2.37
N GLY A 129 -8.92 18.52 -1.95
CA GLY A 129 -9.13 19.42 -0.82
C GLY A 129 -9.09 18.76 0.56
N LEU A 130 -8.74 17.45 0.63
CA LEU A 130 -8.82 16.62 1.84
C LEU A 130 -7.43 16.13 2.31
N VAL A 131 -6.36 16.74 1.80
CA VAL A 131 -4.99 16.44 2.24
C VAL A 131 -4.77 17.05 3.62
N ASP A 132 -4.68 16.18 4.61
CA ASP A 132 -4.23 16.53 5.95
C ASP A 132 -2.70 16.35 6.10
N ASP A 133 -2.18 16.57 7.29
CA ASP A 133 -0.76 16.42 7.59
C ASP A 133 -0.25 14.98 7.35
N ILE A 134 -1.12 13.97 7.55
CA ILE A 134 -0.79 12.56 7.33
C ILE A 134 -0.68 12.24 5.84
N LEU A 135 -1.70 12.60 5.07
CA LEU A 135 -1.75 12.35 3.63
C LEU A 135 -0.78 13.24 2.86
N GLY A 136 -0.38 14.37 3.45
CA GLY A 136 0.66 15.26 2.96
C GLY A 136 2.09 14.71 3.08
N ILE A 137 2.33 13.67 3.89
CA ILE A 137 3.64 12.99 3.93
C ILE A 137 3.90 12.33 2.58
N ARG A 138 4.86 12.87 1.84
CA ARG A 138 5.23 12.36 0.52
C ARG A 138 6.41 11.41 0.61
N THR A 139 6.31 10.29 -0.08
CA THR A 139 7.46 9.41 -0.29
C THR A 139 8.30 9.89 -1.48
N TYR A 140 9.56 9.49 -1.55
CA TYR A 140 10.43 9.77 -2.70
C TYR A 140 9.82 9.31 -4.03
N TYR A 141 9.19 8.12 -4.04
CA TYR A 141 8.54 7.60 -5.25
C TYR A 141 7.29 8.38 -5.62
N GLU A 142 6.53 8.81 -4.64
CA GLU A 142 5.34 9.63 -4.86
C GLU A 142 5.68 10.95 -5.54
N GLN A 143 6.71 11.63 -5.06
CA GLN A 143 7.17 12.86 -5.69
C GLN A 143 7.59 12.63 -7.15
N GLN A 144 8.27 11.55 -7.45
CA GLN A 144 8.62 11.22 -8.84
C GLN A 144 7.41 11.01 -9.76
N TRP A 145 6.29 10.48 -9.23
CA TRP A 145 5.07 10.31 -10.02
C TRP A 145 4.34 11.65 -10.21
N LEU A 146 4.29 12.49 -9.19
CA LEU A 146 3.73 13.84 -9.27
C LEU A 146 4.52 14.70 -10.28
N ASP A 147 5.84 14.65 -10.27
CA ASP A 147 6.70 15.35 -11.21
C ASP A 147 6.49 14.94 -12.67
N ARG A 148 5.91 13.75 -12.88
CA ARG A 148 5.52 13.23 -14.21
C ARG A 148 4.06 13.54 -14.56
N GLY A 149 3.36 14.32 -13.76
CA GLY A 149 1.96 14.68 -13.96
C GLY A 149 0.97 13.56 -13.70
N LEU A 150 1.35 12.53 -12.92
CA LEU A 150 0.44 11.46 -12.53
C LEU A 150 -0.28 11.82 -11.24
N ASN A 151 -1.61 11.66 -11.23
CA ASN A 151 -2.41 11.82 -10.03
C ASN A 151 -2.18 10.68 -9.05
N ILE A 152 -2.09 11.00 -7.78
CA ILE A 152 -2.05 10.02 -6.71
C ILE A 152 -3.48 9.74 -6.25
N LYS A 153 -3.82 8.45 -6.23
CA LYS A 153 -5.12 7.96 -5.78
C LYS A 153 -5.02 7.50 -4.35
N TYR A 154 -6.12 7.69 -3.64
CA TYR A 154 -6.21 7.25 -2.25
C TYR A 154 -7.56 6.63 -1.95
N MET A 155 -7.55 5.56 -1.16
CA MET A 155 -8.73 4.91 -0.64
C MET A 155 -8.49 4.47 0.80
N LYS A 156 -9.50 4.63 1.64
CA LYS A 156 -9.53 4.19 3.03
C LYS A 156 -10.82 3.42 3.28
N PHE A 157 -10.70 2.17 3.71
CA PHE A 157 -11.84 1.29 3.93
C PHE A 157 -11.61 0.37 5.13
N ARG A 158 -12.73 -0.18 5.66
CA ARG A 158 -12.69 -1.13 6.78
C ARG A 158 -12.75 -2.56 6.27
N LEU A 159 -12.10 -3.47 7.01
CA LEU A 159 -12.11 -4.90 6.72
C LEU A 159 -12.85 -5.66 7.82
N PRO A 160 -14.16 -5.95 7.65
CA PRO A 160 -14.94 -6.78 8.58
C PRO A 160 -14.40 -8.21 8.65
N GLN A 161 -14.44 -8.82 9.84
CA GLN A 161 -13.86 -10.14 10.08
C GLN A 161 -14.68 -11.30 9.51
N GLU A 162 -16.02 -11.21 9.58
CA GLU A 162 -16.91 -12.37 9.37
C GLU A 162 -17.49 -12.48 7.95
N LYS A 163 -17.11 -11.56 7.05
CA LYS A 163 -17.68 -11.54 5.71
C LYS A 163 -16.91 -12.44 4.76
N GLU A 164 -17.59 -13.34 4.05
CA GLU A 164 -17.00 -14.03 2.90
C GLU A 164 -16.64 -13.02 1.81
N LEU A 165 -15.42 -13.16 1.24
CA LEU A 165 -14.92 -12.24 0.25
C LEU A 165 -14.84 -12.90 -1.13
N HIS A 166 -15.35 -12.19 -2.12
CA HIS A 166 -15.35 -12.61 -3.53
C HIS A 166 -14.43 -11.72 -4.36
N GLU A 167 -13.62 -12.33 -5.21
CA GLU A 167 -12.80 -11.60 -6.19
C GLU A 167 -13.72 -10.95 -7.24
N PRO A 168 -13.48 -9.67 -7.61
CA PRO A 168 -14.23 -9.05 -8.68
C PRO A 168 -13.87 -9.70 -10.03
N ASP A 169 -14.88 -10.09 -10.79
CA ASP A 169 -14.75 -10.60 -12.16
C ASP A 169 -14.93 -9.44 -13.15
N VAL A 170 -13.87 -8.65 -13.32
CA VAL A 170 -13.89 -7.45 -14.16
C VAL A 170 -12.62 -7.33 -14.98
N GLU A 171 -12.75 -6.88 -16.21
CA GLU A 171 -11.63 -6.52 -17.06
C GLU A 171 -11.20 -5.07 -16.75
N ILE A 172 -9.92 -4.89 -16.45
CA ILE A 172 -9.36 -3.57 -16.08
C ILE A 172 -8.21 -3.23 -17.02
N LYS A 173 -8.24 -2.01 -17.56
CA LYS A 173 -7.16 -1.51 -18.41
C LYS A 173 -5.83 -1.50 -17.65
N LEU A 174 -4.79 -2.06 -18.29
CA LEU A 174 -3.45 -2.13 -17.70
C LEU A 174 -2.76 -0.77 -17.70
N ASP A 175 -1.90 -0.54 -16.71
CA ASP A 175 -1.07 0.67 -16.63
C ASP A 175 0.08 0.60 -17.63
N GLU A 176 0.03 1.38 -18.69
CA GLU A 176 1.02 1.38 -19.77
C GLU A 176 2.39 1.91 -19.34
N TYR A 177 2.43 2.96 -18.50
CA TYR A 177 3.67 3.61 -18.05
C TYR A 177 4.58 2.73 -17.18
N ARG A 178 4.03 1.73 -16.48
CA ARG A 178 4.80 0.77 -15.70
C ARG A 178 5.47 -0.30 -16.58
N SER A 179 4.89 -0.60 -17.72
CA SER A 179 5.47 -1.50 -18.73
C SER A 179 6.70 -0.88 -19.40
N TYR A 180 6.67 0.43 -19.66
CA TYR A 180 7.76 1.16 -20.29
C TYR A 180 9.06 1.13 -19.46
N ASN A 181 8.97 1.25 -18.14
CA ASN A 181 10.14 1.18 -17.25
C ASN A 181 10.76 -0.23 -17.16
N ARG A 182 9.98 -1.26 -17.41
CA ARG A 182 10.47 -2.65 -17.46
C ARG A 182 11.24 -2.92 -18.75
N SER A 183 10.75 -2.42 -19.89
CA SER A 183 11.40 -2.51 -21.19
C SER A 183 12.71 -1.73 -21.25
N LYS A 184 12.77 -0.55 -20.61
CA LYS A 184 14.01 0.25 -20.52
C LYS A 184 15.11 -0.42 -19.71
N ARG A 185 14.76 -1.20 -18.68
CA ARG A 185 15.72 -1.98 -17.87
C ARG A 185 16.20 -3.25 -18.58
N SER A 186 15.39 -3.84 -19.44
CA SER A 186 15.76 -4.99 -20.26
C SER A 186 16.49 -4.60 -21.56
N GLY A 187 16.25 -3.40 -22.11
CA GLY A 187 16.90 -2.88 -23.30
C GLY A 187 18.36 -2.44 -23.12
N LEU A 188 18.87 -2.40 -21.88
CA LEU A 188 20.28 -2.12 -21.59
C LEU A 188 21.20 -3.35 -21.70
N LYS A 189 20.72 -4.48 -22.24
CA LYS A 189 21.48 -5.74 -22.38
C LYS A 189 21.60 -6.25 -23.82
N THR A 190 21.51 -5.40 -24.83
CA THR A 190 21.88 -5.78 -26.20
C THR A 190 22.62 -4.66 -26.89
N SER A 191 23.90 -4.51 -26.56
CA SER A 191 24.89 -4.06 -27.52
C SER A 191 26.13 -4.96 -27.34
N LYS A 192 26.26 -5.89 -28.28
CA LYS A 192 27.56 -6.39 -28.68
C LYS A 192 28.28 -5.32 -29.42
#